data_04d15226317c98b5bf77ceee0a9c81c2
#
_entry.id   04d15226317c98b5bf77ceee0a9c81c2
#
_cell.length_a   1.000
_cell.length_b   1.000
_cell.length_c   1.000
_cell.angle_alpha   90.00
_cell.angle_beta   90.00
_cell.angle_gamma   90.00
#
_symmetry.space_group_name_H-M   'P 1'
#
loop_
_entity.id
_entity.type
_entity.pdbx_description
1 polymer ?
#
loop_
_entity_poly.entity_id
_entity_poly.type
_entity_poly.pdbx_seq_one_letter_code
_entity_poly.pdbx_strand_id
1 'polypeptide(L)'
;MGWLDRKDVLQWIDWVLAQDSEAEIVLHGVSMGAATTMMTAGEDTPEQVKVFVEDCGYTSVWDIFSSELKLRFGLPEFPILYTASATARAKAGYGFKEASALQQVQNCEKPMLFIHGTADDFIPYEMMGTLYNAKPGTNKATLTAEGAGHGEAMDVLGDTYWNTVFDFEGQYMAG
;
A
#
# COMPACT_ATOMS: atom_id res chain seq x y z
N MET A 1 0.75 0.54 -11.40
CA MET A 1 1.41 1.24 -10.29
C MET A 1 0.40 1.71 -9.21
N GLY A 2 -0.70 0.96 -9.06
CA GLY A 2 -1.72 1.20 -8.02
C GLY A 2 -2.74 2.30 -8.33
N TRP A 3 -2.36 3.36 -9.04
CA TRP A 3 -3.22 4.54 -9.17
C TRP A 3 -4.53 4.30 -9.95
N LEU A 4 -4.45 3.68 -11.10
CA LEU A 4 -5.65 3.28 -11.85
C LEU A 4 -6.21 1.97 -11.32
N ASP A 5 -5.34 1.06 -10.89
CA ASP A 5 -5.68 -0.25 -10.37
C ASP A 5 -6.63 -0.17 -9.15
N ARG A 6 -6.54 0.91 -8.34
CA ARG A 6 -7.46 1.14 -7.22
C ARG A 6 -8.93 1.22 -7.65
N LYS A 7 -9.17 1.72 -8.88
CA LYS A 7 -10.54 1.79 -9.43
C LYS A 7 -11.08 0.40 -9.80
N ASP A 8 -10.19 -0.48 -10.23
CA ASP A 8 -10.57 -1.86 -10.51
C ASP A 8 -10.84 -2.61 -9.19
N VAL A 9 -10.05 -2.32 -8.13
CA VAL A 9 -10.31 -2.86 -6.78
C VAL A 9 -11.67 -2.42 -6.26
N LEU A 10 -12.07 -1.15 -6.43
CA LEU A 10 -13.40 -0.69 -6.05
C LEU A 10 -14.52 -1.45 -6.80
N GLN A 11 -14.34 -1.72 -8.10
CA GLN A 11 -15.28 -2.54 -8.87
C GLN A 11 -15.34 -3.99 -8.37
N TRP A 12 -14.19 -4.56 -7.96
CA TRP A 12 -14.17 -5.89 -7.35
C TRP A 12 -14.90 -5.91 -6.01
N ILE A 13 -14.77 -4.87 -5.19
CA ILE A 13 -15.55 -4.71 -3.94
C ILE A 13 -17.04 -4.71 -4.27
N ASP A 14 -17.46 -3.89 -5.22
CA ASP A 14 -18.86 -3.81 -5.66
C ASP A 14 -19.38 -5.17 -6.18
N TRP A 15 -18.54 -5.88 -6.94
CA TRP A 15 -18.89 -7.20 -7.44
C TRP A 15 -19.08 -8.24 -6.32
N VAL A 16 -18.19 -8.25 -5.32
CA VAL A 16 -18.31 -9.14 -4.14
C VAL A 16 -19.61 -8.84 -3.40
N LEU A 17 -19.88 -7.56 -3.11
CA LEU A 17 -21.08 -7.14 -2.37
C LEU A 17 -22.38 -7.39 -3.16
N ALA A 18 -22.32 -7.43 -4.48
CA ALA A 18 -23.45 -7.86 -5.31
C ALA A 18 -23.73 -9.37 -5.20
N GLN A 19 -22.75 -10.21 -4.82
CA GLN A 19 -22.94 -11.63 -4.55
C GLN A 19 -23.38 -11.88 -3.11
N ASP A 20 -22.79 -11.14 -2.16
CA ASP A 20 -23.09 -11.21 -0.73
C ASP A 20 -22.98 -9.80 -0.13
N SER A 21 -24.12 -9.19 0.16
CA SER A 21 -24.20 -7.84 0.74
C SER A 21 -23.69 -7.75 2.18
N GLU A 22 -23.58 -8.89 2.86
CA GLU A 22 -23.12 -8.97 4.25
C GLU A 22 -21.64 -9.40 4.36
N ALA A 23 -20.96 -9.59 3.21
CA ALA A 23 -19.56 -9.97 3.19
C ALA A 23 -18.69 -8.93 3.91
N GLU A 24 -17.83 -9.38 4.82
CA GLU A 24 -16.78 -8.55 5.40
C GLU A 24 -15.51 -8.70 4.57
N ILE A 25 -14.95 -7.57 4.12
CA ILE A 25 -13.85 -7.53 3.17
C ILE A 25 -12.58 -7.01 3.85
N VAL A 26 -11.49 -7.75 3.69
CA VAL A 26 -10.13 -7.30 3.97
C VAL A 26 -9.40 -7.09 2.64
N LEU A 27 -8.73 -5.97 2.50
CA LEU A 27 -7.82 -5.73 1.37
C LEU A 27 -6.39 -5.92 1.82
N HIS A 28 -5.75 -6.98 1.33
CA HIS A 28 -4.35 -7.30 1.62
C HIS A 28 -3.53 -7.23 0.33
N GLY A 29 -2.47 -6.46 0.34
CA GLY A 29 -1.60 -6.30 -0.82
C GLY A 29 -0.13 -6.30 -0.47
N VAL A 30 0.71 -6.82 -1.39
CA VAL A 30 2.16 -6.86 -1.26
C VAL A 30 2.79 -6.00 -2.35
N SER A 31 3.80 -5.20 -2.03
CA SER A 31 4.57 -4.38 -2.97
C SER A 31 3.66 -3.39 -3.74
N MET A 32 3.56 -3.50 -5.05
CA MET A 32 2.62 -2.70 -5.84
C MET A 32 1.16 -2.94 -5.42
N GLY A 33 0.82 -4.16 -4.97
CA GLY A 33 -0.48 -4.48 -4.38
C GLY A 33 -0.73 -3.72 -3.07
N ALA A 34 0.28 -3.57 -2.22
CA ALA A 34 0.22 -2.76 -1.00
C ALA A 34 -0.04 -1.28 -1.32
N ALA A 35 0.68 -0.73 -2.30
CA ALA A 35 0.43 0.63 -2.76
C ALA A 35 -0.99 0.79 -3.33
N THR A 36 -1.50 -0.22 -4.06
CA THR A 36 -2.88 -0.23 -4.56
C THR A 36 -3.90 -0.26 -3.42
N THR A 37 -3.67 -1.11 -2.41
CA THR A 37 -4.48 -1.21 -1.19
C THR A 37 -4.55 0.14 -0.46
N MET A 38 -3.41 0.78 -0.24
CA MET A 38 -3.35 2.11 0.39
C MET A 38 -4.02 3.20 -0.45
N MET A 39 -3.84 3.16 -1.77
CA MET A 39 -4.50 4.11 -2.68
C MET A 39 -6.01 3.89 -2.72
N THR A 40 -6.49 2.66 -2.58
CA THR A 40 -7.92 2.34 -2.45
C THR A 40 -8.46 2.80 -1.10
N ALA A 41 -7.69 2.67 -0.04
CA ALA A 41 -8.09 3.04 1.32
C ALA A 41 -8.42 4.54 1.49
N GLY A 42 -7.89 5.39 0.63
CA GLY A 42 -8.21 6.83 0.61
C GLY A 42 -9.45 7.20 -0.21
N GLU A 43 -10.09 6.23 -0.86
CA GLU A 43 -11.35 6.41 -1.58
C GLU A 43 -12.54 6.15 -0.63
N ASP A 44 -13.75 6.50 -1.09
CA ASP A 44 -14.99 6.20 -0.36
C ASP A 44 -15.32 4.70 -0.52
N THR A 45 -14.86 3.89 0.44
CA THR A 45 -15.09 2.44 0.43
C THR A 45 -16.28 2.05 1.30
N PRO A 46 -17.13 1.06 0.87
CA PRO A 46 -18.28 0.58 1.65
C PRO A 46 -17.91 0.15 3.08
N GLU A 47 -18.88 0.19 4.00
CA GLU A 47 -18.69 -0.22 5.41
C GLU A 47 -18.23 -1.69 5.56
N GLN A 48 -18.56 -2.52 4.59
CA GLN A 48 -18.14 -3.91 4.54
C GLN A 48 -16.63 -4.10 4.35
N VAL A 49 -15.91 -3.10 3.83
CA VAL A 49 -14.43 -3.10 3.85
C VAL A 49 -14.00 -2.73 5.27
N LYS A 50 -13.49 -3.71 6.02
CA LYS A 50 -13.18 -3.57 7.46
C LYS A 50 -11.74 -3.21 7.73
N VAL A 51 -10.79 -3.81 7.01
CA VAL A 51 -9.36 -3.72 7.31
C VAL A 51 -8.56 -3.62 6.01
N PHE A 52 -7.48 -2.86 6.07
CA PHE A 52 -6.45 -2.81 5.05
C PHE A 52 -5.15 -3.37 5.62
N VAL A 53 -4.46 -4.23 4.85
CA VAL A 53 -3.13 -4.75 5.16
C VAL A 53 -2.22 -4.41 4.00
N GLU A 54 -1.17 -3.66 4.27
CA GLU A 54 -0.14 -3.35 3.28
C GLU A 54 1.19 -3.99 3.69
N ASP A 55 1.87 -4.65 2.77
CA ASP A 55 3.17 -5.27 2.98
C ASP A 55 4.16 -4.74 1.95
N CYS A 56 5.21 -4.09 2.42
CA CYS A 56 6.28 -3.44 1.66
C CYS A 56 5.80 -2.48 0.55
N GLY A 57 4.78 -1.66 0.86
CA GLY A 57 4.30 -0.63 -0.04
C GLY A 57 5.15 0.64 -0.06
N TYR A 58 4.96 1.47 -1.08
CA TYR A 58 5.70 2.73 -1.27
C TYR A 58 4.82 3.97 -1.09
N THR A 59 5.45 5.08 -0.74
CA THR A 59 4.80 6.38 -0.47
C THR A 59 4.16 6.99 -1.71
N SER A 60 4.84 6.92 -2.86
CA SER A 60 4.33 7.35 -4.16
C SER A 60 5.10 6.71 -5.30
N VAL A 61 4.51 6.75 -6.51
CA VAL A 61 5.21 6.32 -7.73
C VAL A 61 6.44 7.19 -8.00
N TRP A 62 6.38 8.47 -7.62
CA TRP A 62 7.53 9.36 -7.72
C TRP A 62 8.67 8.90 -6.82
N ASP A 63 8.37 8.64 -5.55
CA ASP A 63 9.39 8.35 -4.54
C ASP A 63 10.09 7.02 -4.82
N ILE A 64 9.34 5.97 -5.18
CA ILE A 64 9.96 4.69 -5.52
C ILE A 64 10.83 4.80 -6.77
N PHE A 65 10.39 5.50 -7.82
CA PHE A 65 11.21 5.68 -9.00
C PHE A 65 12.42 6.59 -8.78
N SER A 66 12.29 7.60 -7.90
CA SER A 66 13.42 8.43 -7.47
C SER A 66 14.46 7.62 -6.72
N SER A 67 14.03 6.79 -5.77
CA SER A 67 14.90 5.90 -5.01
C SER A 67 15.65 4.93 -5.96
N GLU A 68 14.93 4.23 -6.81
CA GLU A 68 15.48 3.28 -7.76
C GLU A 68 16.45 3.92 -8.77
N LEU A 69 16.10 5.10 -9.28
CA LEU A 69 16.96 5.84 -10.22
C LEU A 69 18.29 6.20 -9.57
N LYS A 70 18.26 6.62 -8.31
CA LYS A 70 19.44 6.97 -7.54
C LYS A 70 20.27 5.73 -7.15
N LEU A 71 19.61 4.69 -6.62
CA LEU A 71 20.30 3.50 -6.08
C LEU A 71 20.92 2.65 -7.19
N ARG A 72 20.19 2.40 -8.29
CA ARG A 72 20.66 1.49 -9.36
C ARG A 72 21.51 2.17 -10.41
N PHE A 73 21.25 3.46 -10.68
CA PHE A 73 21.89 4.16 -11.80
C PHE A 73 22.75 5.35 -11.37
N GLY A 74 22.64 5.78 -10.11
CA GLY A 74 23.36 6.98 -9.64
C GLY A 74 22.92 8.28 -10.36
N LEU A 75 21.72 8.28 -10.95
CA LEU A 75 21.24 9.39 -11.79
C LEU A 75 20.32 10.34 -11.00
N PRO A 76 20.33 11.63 -11.33
CA PRO A 76 19.43 12.62 -10.76
C PRO A 76 18.01 12.47 -11.33
N GLU A 77 17.02 12.93 -10.57
CA GLU A 77 15.62 12.95 -11.00
C GLU A 77 15.39 13.74 -12.29
N PHE A 78 16.03 14.91 -12.38
CA PHE A 78 15.93 15.78 -13.57
C PHE A 78 17.01 15.43 -14.59
N PRO A 79 16.67 15.32 -15.88
CA PRO A 79 15.33 15.49 -16.48
C PRO A 79 14.52 14.17 -16.55
N ILE A 80 15.09 13.03 -16.18
CA ILE A 80 14.61 11.66 -16.50
C ILE A 80 13.22 11.43 -15.90
N LEU A 81 13.09 11.60 -14.59
CA LEU A 81 11.84 11.32 -13.88
C LEU A 81 10.72 12.30 -14.28
N TYR A 82 11.09 13.56 -14.56
CA TYR A 82 10.16 14.57 -15.01
C TYR A 82 9.58 14.25 -16.41
N THR A 83 10.45 13.83 -17.33
CA THR A 83 10.01 13.45 -18.69
C THR A 83 9.21 12.16 -18.67
N ALA A 84 9.60 11.17 -17.85
CA ALA A 84 8.85 9.94 -17.66
C ALA A 84 7.45 10.20 -17.08
N SER A 85 7.36 11.04 -16.03
CA SER A 85 6.09 11.44 -15.43
C SER A 85 5.19 12.22 -16.40
N ALA A 86 5.75 13.12 -17.20
CA ALA A 86 5.00 13.83 -18.24
C ALA A 86 4.48 12.88 -19.32
N THR A 87 5.28 11.87 -19.71
CA THR A 87 4.88 10.85 -20.67
C THR A 87 3.76 9.97 -20.10
N ALA A 88 3.86 9.57 -18.81
CA ALA A 88 2.80 8.84 -18.13
C ALA A 88 1.50 9.63 -18.08
N ARG A 89 1.56 10.93 -17.78
CA ARG A 89 0.39 11.82 -17.80
C ARG A 89 -0.26 11.88 -19.20
N ALA A 90 0.54 11.98 -20.24
CA ALA A 90 0.02 12.02 -21.62
C ALA A 90 -0.62 10.68 -22.06
N LYS A 91 -0.09 9.52 -21.61
CA LYS A 91 -0.53 8.20 -22.04
C LYS A 91 -1.56 7.55 -21.09
N ALA A 92 -1.41 7.73 -19.80
CA ALA A 92 -2.22 7.07 -18.77
C ALA A 92 -3.12 8.04 -17.98
N GLY A 93 -3.04 9.35 -18.24
CA GLY A 93 -3.89 10.36 -17.63
C GLY A 93 -3.45 10.82 -16.23
N TYR A 94 -2.36 10.30 -15.67
CA TYR A 94 -1.84 10.72 -14.36
C TYR A 94 -0.32 10.84 -14.35
N GLY A 95 0.20 11.72 -13.49
CA GLY A 95 1.63 11.85 -13.24
C GLY A 95 2.08 11.10 -11.98
N PHE A 96 3.40 10.85 -11.87
CA PHE A 96 3.95 10.01 -10.79
C PHE A 96 3.72 10.59 -9.39
N LYS A 97 3.70 11.91 -9.22
CA LYS A 97 3.41 12.56 -7.93
C LYS A 97 1.95 12.50 -7.52
N GLU A 98 1.04 12.37 -8.49
CA GLU A 98 -0.38 12.22 -8.27
C GLU A 98 -0.72 10.81 -7.74
N ALA A 99 0.03 9.80 -8.21
CA ALA A 99 -0.09 8.43 -7.76
C ALA A 99 0.63 8.26 -6.40
N SER A 100 -0.02 8.71 -5.33
CA SER A 100 0.54 8.80 -3.98
C SER A 100 -0.29 8.03 -2.96
N ALA A 101 0.26 6.92 -2.47
CA ALA A 101 -0.31 6.19 -1.33
C ALA A 101 -0.26 7.06 -0.06
N LEU A 102 0.80 7.86 0.11
CA LEU A 102 0.95 8.78 1.24
C LEU A 102 -0.20 9.79 1.35
N GLN A 103 -0.66 10.34 0.23
CA GLN A 103 -1.80 11.25 0.23
C GLN A 103 -3.11 10.52 0.51
N GLN A 104 -3.25 9.31 0.00
CA GLN A 104 -4.47 8.52 0.17
C GLN A 104 -4.64 8.00 1.61
N VAL A 105 -3.58 7.51 2.26
CA VAL A 105 -3.68 7.05 3.65
C VAL A 105 -4.07 8.14 4.64
N GLN A 106 -3.81 9.42 4.32
CA GLN A 106 -4.26 10.55 5.13
C GLN A 106 -5.79 10.69 5.18
N ASN A 107 -6.49 10.15 4.19
CA ASN A 107 -7.95 10.14 4.12
C ASN A 107 -8.56 8.84 4.68
N CYS A 108 -7.72 7.84 5.00
CA CYS A 108 -8.19 6.54 5.49
C CYS A 108 -8.51 6.58 6.98
N GLU A 109 -9.79 6.45 7.35
CA GLU A 109 -10.24 6.33 8.74
C GLU A 109 -10.33 4.87 9.22
N LYS A 110 -10.36 3.90 8.29
CA LYS A 110 -10.49 2.47 8.59
C LYS A 110 -9.19 1.86 9.11
N PRO A 111 -9.25 0.73 9.82
CA PRO A 111 -8.07 0.02 10.34
C PRO A 111 -7.05 -0.31 9.26
N MET A 112 -5.75 -0.15 9.57
CA MET A 112 -4.67 -0.49 8.64
C MET A 112 -3.46 -1.06 9.37
N LEU A 113 -3.00 -2.22 8.89
CA LEU A 113 -1.74 -2.86 9.30
C LEU A 113 -0.66 -2.58 8.26
N PHE A 114 0.49 -2.12 8.72
CA PHE A 114 1.67 -1.83 7.90
C PHE A 114 2.75 -2.87 8.18
N ILE A 115 3.22 -3.56 7.16
CA ILE A 115 4.23 -4.62 7.25
C ILE A 115 5.41 -4.25 6.35
N HIS A 116 6.66 -4.47 6.82
CA HIS A 116 7.84 -4.23 5.99
C HIS A 116 9.06 -5.00 6.48
N GLY A 117 9.89 -5.45 5.56
CA GLY A 117 11.19 -6.06 5.84
C GLY A 117 12.28 -5.02 6.04
N THR A 118 13.13 -5.19 7.07
CA THR A 118 14.20 -4.22 7.35
C THR A 118 15.38 -4.29 6.38
N ALA A 119 15.50 -5.38 5.60
CA ALA A 119 16.52 -5.56 4.57
C ALA A 119 15.98 -5.38 3.15
N ASP A 120 14.81 -4.73 2.99
CA ASP A 120 14.25 -4.44 1.68
C ASP A 120 15.16 -3.48 0.91
N ASP A 121 15.77 -3.97 -0.16
CA ASP A 121 16.72 -3.23 -1.01
C ASP A 121 16.05 -2.61 -2.25
N PHE A 122 14.72 -2.80 -2.39
CA PHE A 122 13.91 -2.24 -3.48
C PHE A 122 13.02 -1.09 -3.01
N ILE A 123 12.22 -1.32 -1.95
CA ILE A 123 11.40 -0.26 -1.34
C ILE A 123 11.98 0.07 0.04
N PRO A 124 12.51 1.28 0.24
CA PRO A 124 13.14 1.67 1.51
C PRO A 124 12.23 1.46 2.70
N TYR A 125 12.71 0.74 3.73
CA TYR A 125 11.97 0.43 4.97
C TYR A 125 11.35 1.68 5.64
N GLU A 126 12.04 2.84 5.55
CA GLU A 126 11.58 4.10 6.12
C GLU A 126 10.25 4.59 5.54
N MET A 127 9.85 4.08 4.37
CA MET A 127 8.56 4.42 3.77
C MET A 127 7.39 3.92 4.60
N MET A 128 7.51 2.75 5.26
CA MET A 128 6.50 2.24 6.19
C MET A 128 6.25 3.22 7.34
N GLY A 129 7.31 3.71 7.98
CA GLY A 129 7.19 4.68 9.08
C GLY A 129 6.53 5.99 8.63
N THR A 130 6.85 6.44 7.42
CA THR A 130 6.25 7.64 6.82
C THR A 130 4.75 7.46 6.58
N LEU A 131 4.35 6.32 6.01
CA LEU A 131 2.95 5.96 5.75
C LEU A 131 2.15 5.79 7.05
N TYR A 132 2.72 5.05 8.02
CA TYR A 132 2.11 4.86 9.33
C TYR A 132 1.85 6.18 10.05
N ASN A 133 2.82 7.10 10.05
CA ASN A 133 2.68 8.41 10.70
C ASN A 133 1.65 9.29 10.00
N ALA A 134 1.49 9.17 8.69
CA ALA A 134 0.55 9.96 7.91
C ALA A 134 -0.92 9.51 8.10
N LYS A 135 -1.16 8.22 8.39
CA LYS A 135 -2.51 7.71 8.62
C LYS A 135 -3.09 8.28 9.91
N PRO A 136 -4.29 8.88 9.88
CA PRO A 136 -4.94 9.40 11.08
C PRO A 136 -5.46 8.28 12.00
N GLY A 137 -5.79 8.65 13.23
CA GLY A 137 -6.40 7.75 14.22
C GLY A 137 -5.40 6.79 14.86
N THR A 138 -5.93 5.93 15.73
CA THR A 138 -5.15 4.94 16.53
C THR A 138 -5.38 3.50 16.09
N ASN A 139 -6.32 3.26 15.17
CA ASN A 139 -6.66 1.96 14.59
C ASN A 139 -5.64 1.53 13.53
N LYS A 140 -4.38 1.52 13.91
CA LYS A 140 -3.25 1.16 13.04
C LYS A 140 -2.16 0.46 13.84
N ALA A 141 -1.46 -0.47 13.20
CA ALA A 141 -0.34 -1.20 13.78
C ALA A 141 0.78 -1.38 12.74
N THR A 142 1.94 -1.78 13.21
CA THR A 142 3.08 -2.15 12.35
C THR A 142 3.56 -3.55 12.69
N LEU A 143 4.04 -4.28 11.68
CA LEU A 143 4.78 -5.51 11.82
C LEU A 143 6.11 -5.38 11.07
N THR A 144 7.20 -5.37 11.81
CA THR A 144 8.54 -5.32 11.24
C THR A 144 9.06 -6.75 11.04
N ALA A 145 9.43 -7.10 9.82
CA ALA A 145 10.09 -8.35 9.50
C ALA A 145 11.61 -8.15 9.48
N GLU A 146 12.26 -8.41 10.61
CA GLU A 146 13.70 -8.18 10.75
C GLU A 146 14.50 -9.06 9.83
N GLY A 147 15.36 -8.45 9.00
CA GLY A 147 16.21 -9.14 8.02
C GLY A 147 15.50 -9.59 6.75
N ALA A 148 14.18 -9.39 6.62
CA ALA A 148 13.45 -9.74 5.41
C ALA A 148 13.75 -8.73 4.29
N GLY A 149 13.98 -9.24 3.08
CA GLY A 149 14.07 -8.48 1.84
C GLY A 149 12.69 -8.10 1.30
N HIS A 150 12.67 -7.61 0.04
CA HIS A 150 11.45 -7.16 -0.61
C HIS A 150 10.42 -8.29 -0.80
N GLY A 151 9.25 -8.16 -0.17
CA GLY A 151 8.17 -9.16 -0.25
C GLY A 151 8.43 -10.45 0.51
N GLU A 152 9.47 -10.52 1.35
CA GLU A 152 9.89 -11.72 2.07
C GLU A 152 9.38 -11.76 3.53
N ALA A 153 8.59 -10.77 3.96
CA ALA A 153 8.13 -10.68 5.34
C ALA A 153 7.38 -11.96 5.78
N MET A 154 6.53 -12.49 4.92
CA MET A 154 5.78 -13.72 5.16
C MET A 154 6.69 -14.94 5.30
N ASP A 155 7.71 -15.06 4.45
CA ASP A 155 8.63 -16.20 4.48
C ASP A 155 9.55 -16.17 5.71
N VAL A 156 10.01 -14.98 6.11
CA VAL A 156 10.89 -14.79 7.27
C VAL A 156 10.14 -14.98 8.58
N LEU A 157 8.94 -14.45 8.70
CA LEU A 157 8.16 -14.49 9.94
C LEU A 157 7.29 -15.76 10.08
N GLY A 158 6.97 -16.44 8.98
CA GLY A 158 6.15 -17.67 8.98
C GLY A 158 4.81 -17.47 9.69
N ASP A 159 4.52 -18.33 10.66
CA ASP A 159 3.28 -18.28 11.43
C ASP A 159 3.07 -16.94 12.17
N THR A 160 4.14 -16.26 12.56
CA THR A 160 4.05 -14.95 13.23
C THR A 160 3.41 -13.91 12.32
N TYR A 161 3.71 -13.94 11.02
CA TYR A 161 3.09 -13.06 10.03
C TYR A 161 1.56 -13.22 10.05
N TRP A 162 1.09 -14.45 9.82
CA TRP A 162 -0.34 -14.73 9.72
C TRP A 162 -1.08 -14.54 11.03
N ASN A 163 -0.47 -14.93 12.15
CA ASN A 163 -1.06 -14.70 13.47
C ASN A 163 -1.25 -13.20 13.72
N THR A 164 -0.24 -12.36 13.39
CA THR A 164 -0.37 -10.91 13.56
C THR A 164 -1.44 -10.32 12.64
N VAL A 165 -1.51 -10.78 11.38
CA VAL A 165 -2.53 -10.33 10.42
C VAL A 165 -3.93 -10.69 10.93
N PHE A 166 -4.17 -11.96 11.29
CA PHE A 166 -5.48 -12.41 11.74
C PHE A 166 -5.88 -11.84 13.12
N ASP A 167 -4.93 -11.66 14.04
CA ASP A 167 -5.18 -10.99 15.31
C ASP A 167 -5.57 -9.53 15.13
N PHE A 168 -4.97 -8.84 14.15
CA PHE A 168 -5.34 -7.47 13.82
C PHE A 168 -6.72 -7.41 13.15
N GLU A 169 -6.97 -8.24 12.15
CA GLU A 169 -8.26 -8.34 11.46
C GLU A 169 -9.41 -8.67 12.43
N GLY A 170 -9.20 -9.64 13.32
CA GLY A 170 -10.19 -10.11 14.29
C GLY A 170 -10.65 -9.04 15.30
N GLN A 171 -9.92 -7.90 15.41
CA GLN A 171 -10.37 -6.77 16.24
C GLN A 171 -11.50 -5.97 15.59
N TYR A 172 -11.69 -6.10 14.29
CA TYR A 172 -12.55 -5.23 13.48
C TYR A 172 -13.60 -5.98 12.64
N MET A 173 -13.46 -7.30 12.55
CA MET A 173 -14.43 -8.18 11.89
C MET A 173 -15.42 -8.75 12.90
N ALA A 174 -16.67 -8.93 12.49
CA ALA A 174 -17.65 -9.66 13.28
C ALA A 174 -17.24 -11.13 13.31
N GLY A 175 -17.11 -11.72 14.52
CA GLY A 175 -16.79 -13.12 14.69
C GLY A 175 -17.96 -14.04 14.36
#